data_3c9dc478c19020e2e04c14f1035aa2a8
#
_entry.id   3c9dc478c19020e2e04c14f1035aa2a8
#
_cell.length_a   1.000
_cell.length_b   1.000
_cell.length_c   1.000
_cell.angle_alpha   90.00
_cell.angle_beta   90.00
_cell.angle_gamma   90.00
#
_symmetry.space_group_name_H-M   'P 1'
#
loop_
_entity.id
_entity.type
_entity.pdbx_description
1 polymer ?
#
loop_
_entity_poly.entity_id
_entity_poly.type
_entity_poly.pdbx_seq_one_letter_code
_entity_poly.pdbx_strand_id
1 'polypeptide(L)'
;VQTLKRNNWNVVRLYAINFFNNPKREIKKIKDLLDRLTDTAKPTVTNFKKPYKLCKADVKACLPEYILSGQNDAEVIKVIKAVVAAEEPISHQFLIKRTLAQYGILKSGIKLDNKLTKLIKLCGFECKKILSVKYYFRTDKYSSFDRYRVEDSNPVRSTDTDFTPYDII
;
A
#
# COMPACT_ATOMS: atom_id res chain seq x y z
N VAL A 1 17.54 -20.69 14.49
CA VAL A 1 17.22 -19.98 15.74
C VAL A 1 18.11 -18.75 15.92
N GLN A 2 19.44 -18.87 15.72
CA GLN A 2 20.34 -17.72 15.86
C GLN A 2 20.03 -16.58 14.88
N THR A 3 19.70 -16.90 13.64
CA THR A 3 19.32 -15.91 12.61
C THR A 3 18.07 -15.13 12.99
N LEU A 4 17.04 -15.81 13.52
CA LEU A 4 15.81 -15.17 13.97
C LEU A 4 16.07 -14.24 15.17
N LYS A 5 16.91 -14.66 16.13
CA LYS A 5 17.29 -13.81 17.27
C LYS A 5 18.09 -12.58 16.85
N ARG A 6 18.94 -12.70 15.82
CA ARG A 6 19.68 -11.54 15.26
C ARG A 6 18.73 -10.48 14.67
N ASN A 7 17.56 -10.89 14.21
CA ASN A 7 16.53 -10.01 13.68
C ASN A 7 15.50 -9.59 14.74
N ASN A 8 15.87 -9.63 16.02
CA ASN A 8 15.01 -9.27 17.16
C ASN A 8 13.71 -10.07 17.30
N TRP A 9 13.66 -11.28 16.74
CA TRP A 9 12.52 -12.17 16.93
C TRP A 9 12.59 -12.86 18.28
N ASN A 10 11.50 -12.82 19.00
CA ASN A 10 11.34 -13.60 20.24
C ASN A 10 11.01 -15.06 19.89
N VAL A 11 11.98 -15.93 20.05
CA VAL A 11 11.87 -17.33 19.63
C VAL A 11 11.85 -18.25 20.83
N VAL A 12 10.79 -19.02 20.95
CA VAL A 12 10.67 -20.12 21.91
C VAL A 12 10.75 -21.46 21.16
N ARG A 13 11.58 -22.35 21.64
CA ARG A 13 11.66 -23.70 21.11
C ARG A 13 10.89 -24.64 22.05
N LEU A 14 9.92 -25.33 21.50
CA LEU A 14 9.18 -26.40 22.16
C LEU A 14 9.63 -27.73 21.61
N TYR A 15 9.92 -28.66 22.46
CA TYR A 15 10.23 -30.03 22.08
C TYR A 15 8.99 -30.88 22.30
N ALA A 16 8.57 -31.61 21.27
CA ALA A 16 7.37 -32.46 21.31
C ALA A 16 7.37 -33.42 22.52
N ILE A 17 8.50 -34.04 22.81
CA ILE A 17 8.62 -34.97 23.94
C ILE A 17 8.36 -34.28 25.28
N ASN A 18 8.82 -33.06 25.46
CA ASN A 18 8.58 -32.29 26.70
C ASN A 18 7.12 -31.87 26.82
N PHE A 19 6.52 -31.52 25.67
CA PHE A 19 5.10 -31.15 25.62
C PHE A 19 4.21 -32.36 25.95
N PHE A 20 4.50 -33.54 25.38
CA PHE A 20 3.73 -34.75 25.69
C PHE A 20 3.90 -35.20 27.14
N ASN A 21 5.10 -35.06 27.71
CA ASN A 21 5.35 -35.44 29.10
C ASN A 21 4.76 -34.46 30.09
N ASN A 22 4.74 -33.17 29.81
CA ASN A 22 4.18 -32.15 30.69
C ASN A 22 3.67 -30.91 29.94
N PRO A 23 2.46 -31.00 29.36
CA PRO A 23 1.87 -29.90 28.58
C PRO A 23 1.72 -28.59 29.36
N LYS A 24 1.32 -28.71 30.62
CA LYS A 24 1.10 -27.52 31.49
C LYS A 24 2.37 -26.71 31.66
N ARG A 25 3.51 -27.37 31.85
CA ARG A 25 4.81 -26.71 32.01
C ARG A 25 5.23 -25.99 30.73
N GLU A 26 5.05 -26.63 29.60
CA GLU A 26 5.45 -26.02 28.31
C GLU A 26 4.53 -24.87 27.91
N ILE A 27 3.24 -24.96 28.20
CA ILE A 27 2.28 -23.84 28.02
C ILE A 27 2.63 -22.67 28.94
N LYS A 28 3.01 -22.97 30.20
CA LYS A 28 3.43 -21.93 31.14
C LYS A 28 4.64 -21.14 30.62
N LYS A 29 5.65 -21.81 30.03
CA LYS A 29 6.80 -21.11 29.42
C LYS A 29 6.39 -20.11 28.35
N ILE A 30 5.40 -20.46 27.52
CA ILE A 30 4.88 -19.55 26.50
C ILE A 30 4.17 -18.36 27.14
N LYS A 31 3.31 -18.62 28.13
CA LYS A 31 2.60 -17.57 28.85
C LYS A 31 3.55 -16.60 29.54
N ASP A 32 4.52 -17.14 30.32
CA ASP A 32 5.52 -16.32 31.01
C ASP A 32 6.34 -15.45 30.02
N LEU A 33 6.57 -15.93 28.79
CA LEU A 33 7.24 -15.13 27.78
C LEU A 33 6.32 -14.05 27.23
N LEU A 34 5.07 -14.37 26.93
CA LEU A 34 4.08 -13.39 26.46
C LEU A 34 3.87 -12.29 27.49
N ASP A 35 3.74 -12.66 28.76
CA ASP A 35 3.56 -11.71 29.86
C ASP A 35 4.77 -10.75 29.97
N ARG A 36 5.99 -11.28 29.88
CA ARG A 36 7.21 -10.43 29.85
C ARG A 36 7.24 -9.49 28.66
N LEU A 37 6.79 -9.95 27.48
CA LEU A 37 6.74 -9.12 26.29
C LEU A 37 5.65 -8.06 26.36
N THR A 38 4.53 -8.36 27.01
CA THR A 38 3.45 -7.39 27.23
C THR A 38 3.81 -6.37 28.31
N ASP A 39 4.56 -6.74 29.35
CA ASP A 39 5.01 -5.81 30.40
C ASP A 39 6.12 -4.86 29.93
N THR A 40 7.00 -5.33 29.02
CA THR A 40 8.06 -4.48 28.42
C THR A 40 7.58 -3.68 27.23
N ALA A 41 6.58 -4.13 26.55
CA ALA A 41 5.84 -3.42 25.52
C ALA A 41 4.42 -3.18 26.07
N LYS A 42 4.20 -2.06 26.79
CA LYS A 42 2.98 -1.35 26.44
C LYS A 42 3.15 -0.98 24.98
N PRO A 43 2.49 -1.67 24.02
CA PRO A 43 2.43 -1.13 22.70
C PRO A 43 1.72 0.18 22.91
N THR A 44 2.41 1.28 22.74
CA THR A 44 1.75 2.45 22.20
C THR A 44 1.10 1.85 20.96
N VAL A 45 -0.21 1.60 21.02
CA VAL A 45 -0.97 1.20 19.85
C VAL A 45 -0.91 2.42 18.95
N THR A 46 0.23 2.56 18.31
CA THR A 46 0.40 3.50 17.22
C THR A 46 -0.62 3.00 16.22
N ASN A 47 -1.63 3.81 16.03
CA ASN A 47 -2.72 3.47 15.13
C ASN A 47 -2.13 3.49 13.71
N PHE A 48 -1.51 2.37 13.31
CA PHE A 48 -0.89 2.19 11.99
C PHE A 48 -1.91 2.27 10.87
N LYS A 49 -3.20 2.32 11.23
CA LYS A 49 -4.31 2.43 10.29
C LYS A 49 -4.54 3.89 9.91
N LYS A 50 -4.54 4.16 8.63
CA LYS A 50 -4.85 5.47 8.06
C LYS A 50 -6.10 5.36 7.18
N PRO A 51 -7.11 6.23 7.34
CA PRO A 51 -8.24 6.22 6.43
C PRO A 51 -7.77 6.55 5.01
N TYR A 52 -8.33 5.85 4.05
CA TYR A 52 -8.02 6.08 2.66
C TYR A 52 -8.69 7.36 2.18
N LYS A 53 -7.92 8.33 1.70
CA LYS A 53 -8.45 9.54 1.09
C LYS A 53 -8.42 9.40 -0.41
N LEU A 54 -9.60 9.47 -1.03
CA LEU A 54 -9.72 9.49 -2.49
C LEU A 54 -9.40 10.88 -3.02
N CYS A 55 -8.68 10.94 -4.12
CA CYS A 55 -8.52 12.16 -4.88
C CYS A 55 -9.86 12.60 -5.47
N LYS A 56 -10.16 13.87 -5.36
CA LYS A 56 -11.25 14.55 -6.07
C LYS A 56 -10.64 15.71 -6.84
N ALA A 57 -10.38 15.52 -8.11
CA ALA A 57 -9.91 16.57 -8.99
C ALA A 57 -11.12 17.33 -9.55
N ASP A 58 -11.00 18.64 -9.65
CA ASP A 58 -12.02 19.48 -10.29
C ASP A 58 -11.82 19.47 -11.81
N VAL A 59 -12.28 18.38 -12.42
CA VAL A 59 -12.23 18.19 -13.88
C VAL A 59 -13.58 17.74 -14.39
N LYS A 60 -13.91 18.14 -15.63
CA LYS A 60 -15.15 17.74 -16.28
C LYS A 60 -15.04 16.33 -16.84
N ALA A 61 -16.14 15.57 -16.75
CA ALA A 61 -16.23 14.29 -17.42
C ALA A 61 -16.01 14.45 -18.92
N CYS A 62 -15.25 13.55 -19.51
CA CYS A 62 -14.92 13.62 -20.93
C CYS A 62 -14.87 12.22 -21.56
N LEU A 63 -14.85 12.21 -22.88
CA LEU A 63 -14.66 10.97 -23.65
C LEU A 63 -13.18 10.57 -23.70
N PRO A 64 -12.86 9.29 -23.93
CA PRO A 64 -11.49 8.79 -24.04
C PRO A 64 -10.61 9.56 -25.05
N GLU A 65 -11.22 10.05 -26.12
CA GLU A 65 -10.57 10.81 -27.19
C GLU A 65 -9.93 12.10 -26.66
N TYR A 66 -10.48 12.70 -25.62
CA TYR A 66 -9.93 13.87 -24.96
C TYR A 66 -8.51 13.63 -24.44
N ILE A 67 -8.30 12.46 -23.83
CA ILE A 67 -6.99 12.06 -23.31
C ILE A 67 -6.07 11.58 -24.45
N LEU A 68 -6.64 10.90 -25.45
CA LEU A 68 -5.86 10.32 -26.56
C LEU A 68 -5.35 11.38 -27.53
N SER A 69 -6.05 12.50 -27.69
CA SER A 69 -5.70 13.58 -28.62
C SER A 69 -4.31 14.18 -28.36
N GLY A 70 -3.86 14.14 -27.11
CA GLY A 70 -2.59 14.73 -26.71
C GLY A 70 -2.63 16.24 -26.47
N GLN A 71 -3.69 16.93 -26.88
CA GLN A 71 -3.83 18.38 -26.70
C GLN A 71 -3.94 18.79 -25.23
N ASN A 72 -4.45 17.87 -24.39
CA ASN A 72 -4.74 18.11 -22.97
C ASN A 72 -3.73 17.42 -22.03
N ASP A 73 -2.58 16.99 -22.54
CA ASP A 73 -1.58 16.26 -21.77
C ASP A 73 -1.15 16.99 -20.47
N ALA A 74 -1.02 18.30 -20.53
CA ALA A 74 -0.65 19.10 -19.36
C ALA A 74 -1.72 19.06 -18.25
N GLU A 75 -3.00 19.06 -18.62
CA GLU A 75 -4.10 18.92 -17.66
C GLU A 75 -4.14 17.51 -17.08
N VAL A 76 -4.01 16.49 -17.93
CA VAL A 76 -3.98 15.09 -17.49
C VAL A 76 -2.81 14.83 -16.53
N ILE A 77 -1.63 15.41 -16.79
CA ILE A 77 -0.47 15.36 -15.89
C ILE A 77 -0.79 16.01 -14.53
N LYS A 78 -1.50 17.14 -14.50
CA LYS A 78 -1.93 17.77 -13.23
C LYS A 78 -2.84 16.83 -12.43
N VAL A 79 -3.78 16.16 -13.10
CA VAL A 79 -4.67 15.18 -12.45
C VAL A 79 -3.89 13.97 -11.95
N ILE A 80 -2.96 13.41 -12.72
CA ILE A 80 -2.09 12.31 -12.29
C ILE A 80 -1.32 12.71 -11.03
N LYS A 81 -0.74 13.91 -11.01
CA LYS A 81 -0.01 14.43 -9.83
C LYS A 81 -0.92 14.60 -8.62
N ALA A 82 -2.14 15.08 -8.81
CA ALA A 82 -3.13 15.22 -7.74
C ALA A 82 -3.55 13.86 -7.15
N VAL A 83 -3.75 12.85 -8.01
CA VAL A 83 -4.07 11.49 -7.58
C VAL A 83 -2.91 10.91 -6.75
N VAL A 84 -1.67 11.00 -7.22
CA VAL A 84 -0.53 10.52 -6.45
C VAL A 84 -0.41 11.27 -5.12
N ALA A 85 -0.54 12.59 -5.10
CA ALA A 85 -0.43 13.38 -3.88
C ALA A 85 -1.47 13.02 -2.82
N ALA A 86 -2.67 12.59 -3.23
CA ALA A 86 -3.75 12.19 -2.32
C ALA A 86 -3.67 10.73 -1.90
N GLU A 87 -3.26 9.85 -2.83
CA GLU A 87 -3.39 8.40 -2.70
C GLU A 87 -2.03 7.67 -2.67
N GLU A 88 -0.92 8.38 -2.55
CA GLU A 88 0.41 7.76 -2.45
C GLU A 88 0.57 6.92 -1.17
N PRO A 89 1.23 5.78 -1.27
CA PRO A 89 1.74 5.14 -2.46
C PRO A 89 0.62 4.45 -3.26
N ILE A 90 0.69 4.50 -4.58
CA ILE A 90 -0.37 3.96 -5.44
C ILE A 90 0.21 3.04 -6.52
N SER A 91 -0.42 1.89 -6.75
CA SER A 91 0.02 0.96 -7.78
C SER A 91 -0.24 1.52 -9.18
N HIS A 92 0.55 1.04 -10.16
CA HIS A 92 0.43 1.50 -11.56
C HIS A 92 -0.98 1.36 -12.12
N GLN A 93 -1.61 0.21 -11.90
CA GLN A 93 -2.95 -0.05 -12.41
C GLN A 93 -4.00 0.85 -11.74
N PHE A 94 -3.87 1.05 -10.43
CA PHE A 94 -4.80 1.94 -9.72
C PHE A 94 -4.58 3.39 -10.08
N LEU A 95 -3.36 3.84 -10.29
CA LEU A 95 -3.10 5.20 -10.75
C LEU A 95 -3.79 5.48 -12.09
N ILE A 96 -3.74 4.54 -13.04
CA ILE A 96 -4.48 4.66 -14.30
C ILE A 96 -5.98 4.71 -14.05
N LYS A 97 -6.53 3.74 -13.29
CA LYS A 97 -7.98 3.68 -12.99
C LYS A 97 -8.46 4.95 -12.28
N ARG A 98 -7.71 5.44 -11.31
CA ARG A 98 -8.05 6.65 -10.55
C ARG A 98 -8.02 7.90 -11.40
N THR A 99 -7.00 8.02 -12.26
CA THR A 99 -6.92 9.14 -13.20
C THR A 99 -8.12 9.14 -14.14
N LEU A 100 -8.47 7.99 -14.73
CA LEU A 100 -9.63 7.86 -15.62
C LEU A 100 -10.95 8.15 -14.89
N ALA A 101 -11.09 7.69 -13.64
CA ALA A 101 -12.27 7.92 -12.84
C ALA A 101 -12.53 9.42 -12.57
N GLN A 102 -11.48 10.27 -12.49
CA GLN A 102 -11.67 11.73 -12.38
C GLN A 102 -12.40 12.31 -13.60
N TYR A 103 -12.20 11.72 -14.77
CA TYR A 103 -12.86 12.10 -16.03
C TYR A 103 -14.17 11.34 -16.30
N GLY A 104 -14.63 10.54 -15.34
CA GLY A 104 -15.84 9.70 -15.50
C GLY A 104 -15.65 8.48 -16.40
N ILE A 105 -14.42 8.13 -16.77
CA ILE A 105 -14.10 6.97 -17.60
C ILE A 105 -13.90 5.74 -16.71
N LEU A 106 -14.85 4.79 -16.77
CA LEU A 106 -14.85 3.60 -15.90
C LEU A 106 -14.06 2.42 -16.46
N LYS A 107 -13.86 2.38 -17.78
CA LYS A 107 -13.14 1.29 -18.45
C LYS A 107 -11.98 1.85 -19.24
N SER A 108 -10.80 1.27 -19.06
CA SER A 108 -9.63 1.58 -19.87
C SER A 108 -9.48 0.58 -21.01
N GLY A 109 -8.88 1.04 -22.10
CA GLY A 109 -8.43 0.18 -23.19
C GLY A 109 -6.92 0.32 -23.37
N ILE A 110 -6.30 -0.60 -24.08
CA ILE A 110 -4.84 -0.65 -24.29
C ILE A 110 -4.25 0.70 -24.76
N LYS A 111 -4.97 1.43 -25.60
CA LYS A 111 -4.50 2.74 -26.09
C LYS A 111 -4.43 3.78 -24.98
N LEU A 112 -5.46 3.85 -24.12
CA LEU A 112 -5.49 4.74 -22.95
C LEU A 112 -4.42 4.38 -21.93
N ASP A 113 -4.28 3.09 -21.62
CA ASP A 113 -3.27 2.60 -20.67
C ASP A 113 -1.85 2.97 -21.14
N ASN A 114 -1.57 2.77 -22.43
CA ASN A 114 -0.29 3.14 -23.01
C ASN A 114 -0.04 4.65 -22.98
N LYS A 115 -1.07 5.46 -23.27
CA LYS A 115 -0.99 6.92 -23.22
C LYS A 115 -0.72 7.39 -21.79
N LEU A 116 -1.52 6.94 -20.83
CA LEU A 116 -1.33 7.31 -19.43
C LEU A 116 0.00 6.82 -18.87
N THR A 117 0.45 5.62 -19.23
CA THR A 117 1.77 5.13 -18.84
C THR A 117 2.89 6.06 -19.31
N LYS A 118 2.80 6.63 -20.52
CA LYS A 118 3.76 7.62 -21.01
C LYS A 118 3.70 8.91 -20.17
N LEU A 119 2.50 9.40 -19.88
CA LEU A 119 2.32 10.62 -19.08
C LEU A 119 2.80 10.45 -17.63
N ILE A 120 2.55 9.28 -17.01
CA ILE A 120 3.06 8.95 -15.67
C ILE A 120 4.59 9.01 -15.64
N LYS A 121 5.28 8.50 -16.66
CA LYS A 121 6.74 8.59 -16.75
C LYS A 121 7.24 10.04 -16.81
N LEU A 122 6.50 10.92 -17.47
CA LEU A 122 6.84 12.35 -17.55
C LEU A 122 6.62 13.10 -16.22
N CYS A 123 5.85 12.54 -15.29
CA CYS A 123 5.60 13.18 -14.01
C CYS A 123 6.80 13.18 -13.06
N GLY A 124 7.80 12.32 -13.27
CA GLY A 124 9.01 12.24 -12.45
C GLY A 124 8.78 11.69 -11.03
N PHE A 125 7.81 10.78 -10.87
CA PHE A 125 7.58 10.15 -9.57
C PHE A 125 8.68 9.14 -9.23
N GLU A 126 8.93 8.97 -7.94
CA GLU A 126 9.65 7.81 -7.43
C GLU A 126 8.82 6.55 -7.65
N CYS A 127 9.52 5.46 -7.94
CA CYS A 127 8.89 4.18 -8.23
C CYS A 127 9.62 3.04 -7.54
N LYS A 128 8.89 2.26 -6.75
CA LYS A 128 9.38 1.01 -6.17
C LYS A 128 8.60 -0.18 -6.71
N LYS A 129 9.31 -1.25 -7.04
CA LYS A 129 8.70 -2.51 -7.49
C LYS A 129 8.65 -3.49 -6.31
N ILE A 130 7.46 -3.90 -5.93
CA ILE A 130 7.21 -4.86 -4.86
C ILE A 130 6.36 -6.00 -5.43
N LEU A 131 6.81 -7.24 -5.29
CA LEU A 131 6.12 -8.43 -5.82
C LEU A 131 5.62 -8.26 -7.28
N SER A 132 6.49 -7.72 -8.15
CA SER A 132 6.20 -7.43 -9.56
C SER A 132 5.26 -6.24 -9.83
N VAL A 133 4.66 -5.63 -8.83
CA VAL A 133 3.83 -4.44 -8.95
C VAL A 133 4.67 -3.17 -8.77
N LYS A 134 4.43 -2.16 -9.61
CA LYS A 134 5.06 -0.85 -9.48
C LYS A 134 4.18 0.07 -8.66
N TYR A 135 4.76 0.71 -7.64
CA TYR A 135 4.13 1.71 -6.81
C TYR A 135 4.78 3.07 -7.04
N TYR A 136 3.97 4.11 -7.13
CA TYR A 136 4.40 5.49 -7.35
C TYR A 136 4.12 6.35 -6.12
N PHE A 137 5.02 7.26 -5.86
CA PHE A 137 4.94 8.24 -4.77
C PHE A 137 5.81 9.46 -5.09
N ARG A 138 5.64 10.54 -4.34
CA ARG A 138 6.46 11.74 -4.51
C ARG A 138 7.86 11.51 -3.97
N THR A 139 8.83 12.14 -4.60
CA THR A 139 10.26 11.93 -4.43
C THR A 139 10.77 12.00 -2.97
N ASP A 140 10.09 12.71 -2.09
CA ASP A 140 10.55 12.95 -0.72
C ASP A 140 9.76 12.16 0.34
N LYS A 141 8.89 11.24 -0.07
CA LYS A 141 7.90 10.64 0.84
C LYS A 141 8.12 9.18 1.22
N TYR A 142 9.05 8.49 0.58
CA TYR A 142 9.22 7.05 0.81
C TYR A 142 9.42 6.69 2.29
N SER A 143 10.28 7.42 3.01
CA SER A 143 10.58 7.17 4.41
C SER A 143 9.45 7.54 5.38
N SER A 144 8.41 8.23 4.91
CA SER A 144 7.29 8.68 5.73
C SER A 144 6.08 7.74 5.71
N PHE A 145 6.18 6.62 4.98
CA PHE A 145 5.08 5.67 4.89
C PHE A 145 5.20 4.62 6.00
N ASP A 146 4.80 5.00 7.19
CA ASP A 146 4.80 4.21 8.41
C ASP A 146 3.45 3.56 8.71
N ARG A 147 2.44 3.79 7.86
CA ARG A 147 1.06 3.37 8.10
C ARG A 147 0.44 2.72 6.88
N TYR A 148 -0.34 1.66 7.11
CA TYR A 148 -1.14 1.06 6.06
C TYR A 148 -2.55 1.68 6.01
N ARG A 149 -3.15 1.64 4.83
CA ARG A 149 -4.50 2.15 4.62
C ARG A 149 -5.52 1.06 4.88
N VAL A 150 -6.60 1.43 5.57
CA VAL A 150 -7.70 0.53 5.85
C VAL A 150 -8.77 0.69 4.78
N GLU A 151 -9.33 -0.43 4.36
CA GLU A 151 -10.51 -0.44 3.54
C GLU A 151 -11.62 0.35 4.24
N ASP A 152 -12.20 1.30 3.53
CA ASP A 152 -13.51 1.81 3.84
C ASP A 152 -14.51 1.12 2.89
N SER A 153 -15.78 1.18 3.21
CA SER A 153 -16.87 0.54 2.46
C SER A 153 -17.02 1.04 1.00
N ASN A 154 -15.98 1.63 0.41
CA ASN A 154 -16.03 2.15 -0.95
C ASN A 154 -15.76 1.04 -1.97
N PRO A 155 -16.77 0.67 -2.81
CA PRO A 155 -16.66 -0.45 -3.74
C PRO A 155 -15.64 -0.22 -4.87
N VAL A 156 -15.10 0.98 -4.99
CA VAL A 156 -14.06 1.30 -6.01
C VAL A 156 -12.69 0.76 -5.63
N ARG A 157 -12.53 0.26 -4.42
CA ARG A 157 -11.31 -0.37 -3.93
C ARG A 157 -11.54 -1.86 -3.81
N SER A 158 -10.87 -2.62 -4.57
CA SER A 158 -11.13 -4.06 -4.60
C SER A 158 -9.89 -4.93 -4.49
N THR A 159 -8.72 -4.37 -4.16
CA THR A 159 -7.55 -5.22 -4.12
C THR A 159 -6.63 -4.92 -2.95
N ASP A 160 -6.26 -5.98 -2.29
CA ASP A 160 -5.37 -6.02 -1.13
C ASP A 160 -4.00 -5.39 -1.39
N THR A 161 -3.55 -5.38 -2.64
CA THR A 161 -2.23 -4.85 -3.02
C THR A 161 -2.10 -3.33 -2.89
N ASP A 162 -3.21 -2.60 -2.79
CA ASP A 162 -3.18 -1.14 -2.59
C ASP A 162 -3.14 -0.74 -1.12
N PHE A 163 -3.40 -1.69 -0.23
CA PHE A 163 -3.50 -1.42 1.20
C PHE A 163 -2.19 -1.59 1.93
N THR A 164 -1.30 -2.42 1.44
CA THR A 164 -0.13 -2.88 2.17
C THR A 164 1.20 -2.77 1.45
N PRO A 165 1.50 -1.68 0.74
CA PRO A 165 2.79 -1.62 0.05
C PRO A 165 3.99 -1.59 1.00
N TYR A 166 3.79 -1.29 2.26
CA TYR A 166 4.86 -1.13 3.26
C TYR A 166 4.92 -2.19 4.32
N ASP A 167 3.85 -2.92 4.56
CA ASP A 167 3.85 -4.02 5.53
C ASP A 167 4.65 -5.22 5.04
N ILE A 168 5.13 -5.14 3.83
CA ILE A 168 5.95 -6.17 3.18
C ILE A 168 7.45 -5.82 3.26
N ILE A 169 7.78 -4.68 3.84
CA ILE A 169 9.15 -4.22 4.03
C ILE A 169 9.61 -4.48 5.46
#